data_7a8a81cbdbce21394d1ead7dbb5b4745
#
_entry.id   7a8a81cbdbce21394d1ead7dbb5b4745
#
_cell.length_a   1.000
_cell.length_b   1.000
_cell.length_c   1.000
_cell.angle_alpha   90.00
_cell.angle_beta   90.00
_cell.angle_gamma   90.00
#
_symmetry.space_group_name_H-M   'P 1'
#
loop_
_entity.id
_entity.type
_entity.pdbx_description
1 polymer ?
#
loop_
_entity_poly.entity_id
_entity_poly.type
_entity_poly.pdbx_seq_one_letter_code
_entity_poly.pdbx_strand_id
1 'polypeptide(L)'
;DQNHAGVVYTDKTYNDYSNRVFALDGKLIYNKKYSFQGQGGFSITNTFENAGKAAPMWNLSANSSSRKWSSSFTTSAYHSEFDPALGFVSIGDYVSVAAGTRRTFYGSKGSSIEKFNIGYKHTYNWNYDPFVNGEKPLDWRSYPTFSFNFKSNF
;
A
#
# COMPACT_ATOMS: atom_id res chain seq x y z
N ASP A 1 -15.15 -12.82 2.04
CA ASP A 1 -13.98 -12.07 2.52
C ASP A 1 -13.71 -12.45 3.97
N GLN A 2 -12.52 -12.96 4.27
CA GLN A 2 -12.17 -13.42 5.61
C GLN A 2 -11.10 -12.50 6.22
N ASN A 3 -11.21 -12.25 7.52
CA ASN A 3 -10.12 -11.68 8.30
C ASN A 3 -9.03 -12.73 8.47
N HIS A 4 -7.78 -12.32 8.39
CA HIS A 4 -6.64 -13.20 8.61
C HIS A 4 -5.47 -12.43 9.23
N ALA A 5 -4.56 -13.18 9.82
CA ALA A 5 -3.22 -12.74 10.19
C ALA A 5 -2.25 -13.86 9.81
N GLY A 6 -1.07 -13.47 9.38
CA GLY A 6 -0.01 -14.38 8.94
C GLY A 6 1.35 -13.95 9.44
N VAL A 7 2.26 -14.91 9.52
CA VAL A 7 3.68 -14.72 9.85
C VAL A 7 4.50 -15.44 8.79
N VAL A 8 5.53 -14.77 8.31
CA VAL A 8 6.51 -15.35 7.39
C VAL A 8 7.88 -15.24 8.04
N TYR A 9 8.58 -16.35 8.10
CA TYR A 9 10.00 -16.40 8.42
C TYR A 9 10.71 -17.18 7.34
N THR A 10 11.80 -16.62 6.81
CA THR A 10 12.69 -17.32 5.89
C THR A 10 14.14 -17.17 6.34
N ASP A 11 14.92 -18.24 6.18
CA ASP A 11 16.35 -18.29 6.46
C ASP A 11 17.04 -18.94 5.28
N LYS A 12 18.00 -18.23 4.69
CA LYS A 12 18.87 -18.75 3.63
C LYS A 12 20.31 -18.57 4.07
N THR A 13 21.00 -19.66 4.26
CA THR A 13 22.41 -19.66 4.67
C THR A 13 23.23 -20.49 3.68
N TYR A 14 24.33 -19.91 3.21
CA TYR A 14 25.28 -20.58 2.31
C TYR A 14 26.68 -20.00 2.52
N ASN A 15 27.63 -20.81 2.97
CA ASN A 15 28.97 -20.38 3.38
C ASN A 15 28.90 -19.21 4.37
N ASP A 16 29.55 -18.06 4.03
CA ASP A 16 29.58 -16.85 4.84
C ASP A 16 28.42 -15.88 4.55
N TYR A 17 27.45 -16.29 3.74
CA TYR A 17 26.25 -15.52 3.44
C TYR A 17 25.06 -16.05 4.25
N SER A 18 24.34 -15.16 4.89
CA SER A 18 23.01 -15.45 5.45
C SER A 18 22.04 -14.32 5.20
N ASN A 19 20.81 -14.68 4.82
CA ASN A 19 19.70 -13.75 4.70
C ASN A 19 18.51 -14.28 5.46
N ARG A 20 18.01 -13.47 6.39
CA ARG A 20 16.84 -13.77 7.24
C ARG A 20 15.78 -12.73 7.02
N VAL A 21 14.56 -13.18 6.76
CA VAL A 21 13.40 -12.30 6.64
C VAL A 21 12.36 -12.70 7.66
N PHE A 22 11.84 -11.71 8.36
CA PHE A 22 10.68 -11.82 9.22
C PHE A 22 9.61 -10.84 8.76
N ALA A 23 8.39 -11.32 8.55
CA ALA A 23 7.27 -10.47 8.19
C ALA A 23 5.98 -10.93 8.86
N LEU A 24 5.11 -9.96 9.12
CA LEU A 24 3.74 -10.13 9.59
C LEU A 24 2.82 -9.56 8.54
N ASP A 25 1.70 -10.21 8.29
CA ASP A 25 0.61 -9.68 7.48
C ASP A 25 -0.75 -9.87 8.14
N GLY A 26 -1.70 -9.06 7.73
CA GLY A 26 -3.06 -9.19 8.23
C GLY A 26 -4.08 -8.39 7.44
N LYS A 27 -5.31 -8.84 7.53
CA LYS A 27 -6.47 -8.18 6.97
C LYS A 27 -7.63 -8.22 7.96
N LEU A 28 -8.22 -7.04 8.19
CA LEU A 28 -9.41 -6.87 9.02
C LEU A 28 -10.50 -6.17 8.22
N ILE A 29 -11.67 -6.77 8.18
CA ILE A 29 -12.88 -6.17 7.62
C ILE A 29 -13.87 -5.94 8.77
N TYR A 30 -14.27 -4.69 8.95
CA TYR A 30 -15.20 -4.29 9.98
C TYR A 30 -16.49 -3.72 9.37
N ASN A 31 -17.63 -4.25 9.80
CA ASN A 31 -18.98 -3.86 9.34
C ASN A 31 -19.15 -3.85 7.80
N LYS A 32 -18.42 -4.68 7.06
CA LYS A 32 -18.44 -4.73 5.59
C LYS A 32 -18.15 -3.36 4.92
N LYS A 33 -17.80 -2.37 5.70
CA LYS A 33 -17.60 -0.97 5.28
C LYS A 33 -16.14 -0.53 5.37
N TYR A 34 -15.43 -1.00 6.38
CA TYR A 34 -14.05 -0.66 6.61
C TYR A 34 -13.16 -1.87 6.36
N SER A 35 -12.08 -1.69 5.65
CA SER A 35 -11.06 -2.72 5.49
C SER A 35 -9.68 -2.14 5.79
N PHE A 36 -8.93 -2.89 6.60
CA PHE A 36 -7.54 -2.62 6.92
C PHE A 36 -6.74 -3.82 6.46
N GLN A 37 -5.68 -3.59 5.74
CA GLN A 37 -4.76 -4.63 5.33
C GLN A 37 -3.34 -4.10 5.50
N GLY A 38 -2.47 -4.94 6.04
CA GLY A 38 -1.10 -4.57 6.27
C GLY A 38 -0.16 -5.74 6.17
N GLN A 39 1.05 -5.44 5.75
CA GLN A 39 2.21 -6.28 5.83
C GLN A 39 3.36 -5.40 6.32
N GLY A 40 4.15 -5.91 7.25
CA GLY A 40 5.35 -5.26 7.73
C GLY A 40 6.40 -6.30 8.10
N GLY A 41 7.66 -5.98 7.89
CA GLY A 41 8.74 -6.91 8.16
C GLY A 41 10.11 -6.27 7.98
N PHE A 42 11.14 -7.09 8.07
CA PHE A 42 12.52 -6.68 7.83
C PHE A 42 13.34 -7.87 7.29
N SER A 43 14.39 -7.57 6.56
CA SER A 43 15.45 -8.51 6.21
C SER A 43 16.74 -8.16 6.94
N ILE A 44 17.56 -9.18 7.21
CA ILE A 44 18.94 -9.03 7.70
C ILE A 44 19.82 -9.88 6.80
N THR A 45 20.73 -9.23 6.07
CA THR A 45 21.68 -9.90 5.19
C THR A 45 23.08 -9.76 5.77
N ASN A 46 23.71 -10.87 6.12
CA ASN A 46 25.11 -10.91 6.56
C ASN A 46 25.98 -11.49 5.45
N THR A 47 27.16 -10.92 5.28
CA THR A 47 28.21 -11.40 4.38
C THR A 47 29.51 -11.53 5.16
N PHE A 48 30.53 -12.17 4.56
CA PHE A 48 31.86 -12.30 5.17
C PHE A 48 32.43 -10.96 5.64
N GLU A 49 32.19 -9.88 4.90
CA GLU A 49 32.75 -8.55 5.16
C GLU A 49 31.88 -7.70 6.09
N ASN A 50 30.57 -7.95 6.13
CA ASN A 50 29.62 -7.08 6.82
C ASN A 50 28.56 -7.84 7.61
N ALA A 51 28.43 -7.50 8.90
CA ALA A 51 27.24 -7.84 9.66
C ALA A 51 26.08 -6.93 9.23
N GLY A 52 25.02 -7.53 8.69
CA GLY A 52 23.87 -6.81 8.17
C GLY A 52 23.06 -6.11 9.26
N LYS A 53 22.50 -4.99 8.90
CA LYS A 53 21.49 -4.29 9.70
C LYS A 53 20.09 -4.74 9.28
N ALA A 54 19.12 -4.55 10.15
CA ALA A 54 17.73 -4.78 9.80
C ALA A 54 17.26 -3.74 8.79
N ALA A 55 16.86 -4.20 7.62
CA ALA A 55 16.30 -3.39 6.55
C ALA A 55 14.77 -3.55 6.54
N PRO A 56 13.98 -2.56 6.98
CA PRO A 56 12.55 -2.71 7.11
C PRO A 56 11.78 -2.52 5.81
N MET A 57 10.57 -3.06 5.81
CA MET A 57 9.55 -2.82 4.79
C MET A 57 8.16 -2.73 5.41
N TRP A 58 7.25 -2.01 4.78
CA TRP A 58 5.81 -2.08 5.08
C TRP A 58 4.94 -1.78 3.86
N ASN A 59 3.74 -2.37 3.87
CA ASN A 59 2.64 -2.04 2.99
C ASN A 59 1.37 -1.99 3.84
N LEU A 60 0.74 -0.82 3.94
CA LEU A 60 -0.47 -0.64 4.72
C LEU A 60 -1.55 -0.02 3.86
N SER A 61 -2.78 -0.49 4.01
CA SER A 61 -3.95 0.11 3.38
C SER A 61 -5.13 0.18 4.35
N ALA A 62 -5.85 1.28 4.30
CA ALA A 62 -7.09 1.49 5.01
C ALA A 62 -8.13 2.02 4.02
N ASN A 63 -9.28 1.34 3.94
CA ASN A 63 -10.33 1.72 3.02
C ASN A 63 -11.66 1.81 3.75
N SER A 64 -12.45 2.80 3.37
CA SER A 64 -13.85 2.92 3.77
C SER A 64 -14.70 2.97 2.52
N SER A 65 -15.78 2.16 2.48
CA SER A 65 -16.69 2.12 1.35
C SER A 65 -18.13 2.14 1.82
N SER A 66 -18.90 3.06 1.26
CA SER A 66 -20.35 3.15 1.44
C SER A 66 -21.02 3.48 0.11
N ARG A 67 -22.34 3.43 0.07
CA ARG A 67 -23.12 3.69 -1.15
C ARG A 67 -22.77 5.03 -1.82
N LYS A 68 -22.53 6.08 -1.03
CA LYS A 68 -22.32 7.44 -1.55
C LYS A 68 -20.89 7.96 -1.36
N TRP A 69 -20.07 7.29 -0.58
CA TRP A 69 -18.75 7.78 -0.22
C TRP A 69 -17.76 6.65 -0.06
N SER A 70 -16.57 6.80 -0.64
CA SER A 70 -15.44 5.92 -0.37
C SER A 70 -14.17 6.74 -0.12
N SER A 71 -13.32 6.23 0.76
CA SER A 71 -12.01 6.81 1.05
C SER A 71 -10.98 5.71 1.11
N SER A 72 -9.76 6.02 0.72
CA SER A 72 -8.62 5.11 0.77
C SER A 72 -7.39 5.84 1.30
N PHE A 73 -6.61 5.11 2.07
CA PHE A 73 -5.27 5.51 2.48
C PHE A 73 -4.35 4.33 2.24
N THR A 74 -3.19 4.56 1.64
CA THR A 74 -2.16 3.54 1.41
C THR A 74 -0.80 4.11 1.72
N THR A 75 0.07 3.30 2.32
CA THR A 75 1.49 3.62 2.45
C THR A 75 2.31 2.38 2.21
N SER A 76 3.40 2.53 1.48
CA SER A 76 4.36 1.46 1.17
C SER A 76 5.76 1.99 1.38
N ALA A 77 6.64 1.18 1.92
CA ALA A 77 8.04 1.51 2.02
C ALA A 77 8.92 0.27 1.93
N TYR A 78 10.08 0.46 1.36
CA TYR A 78 11.14 -0.53 1.27
C TYR A 78 12.47 0.18 1.50
N HIS A 79 13.19 -0.23 2.53
CA HIS A 79 14.57 0.22 2.75
C HIS A 79 15.46 -0.20 1.58
N SER A 80 16.49 0.59 1.27
CA SER A 80 17.42 0.31 0.15
C SER A 80 18.08 -1.07 0.23
N GLU A 81 18.37 -1.53 1.46
CA GLU A 81 18.99 -2.85 1.73
C GLU A 81 17.97 -3.96 2.00
N PHE A 82 16.67 -3.71 1.84
CA PHE A 82 15.67 -4.78 2.00
C PHE A 82 15.79 -5.80 0.87
N ASP A 83 16.24 -7.00 1.23
CA ASP A 83 16.47 -8.12 0.31
C ASP A 83 15.77 -9.39 0.82
N PRO A 84 14.66 -9.81 0.23
CA PRO A 84 14.06 -11.11 0.48
C PRO A 84 14.67 -12.15 -0.46
N ALA A 85 15.82 -12.72 -0.11
CA ALA A 85 16.59 -13.66 -0.97
C ALA A 85 15.80 -14.90 -1.47
N LEU A 86 14.63 -15.18 -0.88
CA LEU A 86 13.66 -16.20 -1.33
C LEU A 86 12.38 -15.58 -1.90
N GLY A 87 12.39 -14.29 -2.19
CA GLY A 87 11.24 -13.55 -2.73
C GLY A 87 11.68 -12.61 -3.85
N PHE A 88 10.75 -11.72 -4.26
CA PHE A 88 11.01 -10.70 -5.27
C PHE A 88 10.51 -9.34 -4.79
N VAL A 89 11.39 -8.34 -4.81
CA VAL A 89 11.08 -6.93 -4.63
C VAL A 89 11.63 -6.17 -5.83
N SER A 90 10.76 -5.55 -6.58
CA SER A 90 11.13 -4.86 -7.83
C SER A 90 11.70 -3.46 -7.60
N ILE A 91 11.45 -2.85 -6.44
CA ILE A 91 11.83 -1.46 -6.15
C ILE A 91 12.29 -1.41 -4.69
N GLY A 92 13.54 -1.06 -4.45
CA GLY A 92 14.09 -0.69 -3.14
C GLY A 92 14.22 0.84 -3.01
N ASP A 93 14.56 1.32 -1.82
CA ASP A 93 14.76 2.75 -1.51
C ASP A 93 13.54 3.62 -1.88
N TYR A 94 12.38 3.23 -1.37
CA TYR A 94 11.13 3.84 -1.81
C TYR A 94 10.14 3.96 -0.65
N VAL A 95 9.49 5.12 -0.54
CA VAL A 95 8.33 5.36 0.31
C VAL A 95 7.24 6.05 -0.48
N SER A 96 6.04 5.54 -0.43
CA SER A 96 4.86 6.16 -1.01
C SER A 96 3.77 6.32 0.04
N VAL A 97 3.13 7.47 0.05
CA VAL A 97 1.93 7.75 0.86
C VAL A 97 0.86 8.31 -0.06
N ALA A 98 -0.29 7.66 -0.11
CA ALA A 98 -1.41 8.09 -0.93
C ALA A 98 -2.71 8.12 -0.13
N ALA A 99 -3.49 9.16 -0.36
CA ALA A 99 -4.85 9.29 0.16
C ALA A 99 -5.82 9.65 -0.97
N GLY A 100 -7.02 9.09 -0.92
CA GLY A 100 -8.04 9.35 -1.93
C GLY A 100 -9.43 9.33 -1.35
N THR A 101 -10.32 10.03 -2.02
CA THR A 101 -11.74 10.04 -1.68
C THR A 101 -12.58 10.11 -2.93
N ARG A 102 -13.80 9.55 -2.88
CA ARG A 102 -14.75 9.58 -3.98
C ARG A 102 -16.16 9.73 -3.44
N ARG A 103 -16.92 10.62 -4.05
CA ARG A 103 -18.35 10.79 -3.81
C ARG A 103 -19.16 10.34 -5.02
N THR A 104 -20.20 9.54 -4.76
CA THR A 104 -21.13 9.03 -5.78
C THR A 104 -22.48 9.73 -5.64
N PHE A 105 -22.95 10.28 -6.73
CA PHE A 105 -24.30 10.84 -6.89
C PHE A 105 -25.10 9.93 -7.80
N TYR A 106 -26.31 9.62 -7.43
CA TYR A 106 -27.22 8.76 -8.21
C TYR A 106 -28.24 9.62 -8.92
N GLY A 107 -28.49 9.29 -10.18
CA GLY A 107 -29.52 9.94 -10.99
C GLY A 107 -30.92 9.68 -10.44
N SER A 108 -31.83 10.61 -10.64
CA SER A 108 -33.24 10.48 -10.29
C SER A 108 -33.96 9.50 -11.21
N LYS A 109 -35.19 9.11 -10.82
CA LYS A 109 -36.11 8.32 -11.68
C LYS A 109 -36.38 9.14 -12.95
N GLY A 110 -36.13 8.54 -14.12
CA GLY A 110 -36.24 9.21 -15.43
C GLY A 110 -34.98 9.90 -15.97
N SER A 111 -33.91 10.05 -15.15
CA SER A 111 -32.61 10.54 -15.63
C SER A 111 -31.93 9.51 -16.52
N SER A 112 -31.30 9.94 -17.61
CA SER A 112 -30.41 9.09 -18.43
C SER A 112 -29.10 8.74 -17.71
N ILE A 113 -28.70 9.52 -16.68
CA ILE A 113 -27.55 9.24 -15.86
C ILE A 113 -27.94 8.28 -14.74
N GLU A 114 -27.27 7.13 -14.65
CA GLU A 114 -27.40 6.19 -13.54
C GLU A 114 -26.67 6.71 -12.30
N LYS A 115 -25.40 7.06 -12.47
CA LYS A 115 -24.55 7.61 -11.41
C LYS A 115 -23.44 8.50 -11.97
N PHE A 116 -23.03 9.45 -11.14
CA PHE A 116 -21.91 10.33 -11.38
C PHE A 116 -20.96 10.28 -10.19
N ASN A 117 -19.65 10.15 -10.42
CA ASN A 117 -18.66 10.12 -9.38
C ASN A 117 -17.68 11.28 -9.53
N ILE A 118 -17.38 11.91 -8.42
CA ILE A 118 -16.29 12.86 -8.27
C ILE A 118 -15.30 12.25 -7.27
N GLY A 119 -14.04 12.19 -7.64
CA GLY A 119 -12.98 11.69 -6.77
C GLY A 119 -11.73 12.55 -6.84
N TYR A 120 -10.91 12.38 -5.82
CA TYR A 120 -9.61 13.01 -5.73
C TYR A 120 -8.64 12.03 -5.07
N LYS A 121 -7.45 11.91 -5.63
CA LYS A 121 -6.34 11.13 -5.05
C LYS A 121 -5.09 11.99 -5.05
N HIS A 122 -4.36 11.95 -3.95
CA HIS A 122 -3.07 12.58 -3.77
C HIS A 122 -2.04 11.55 -3.37
N THR A 123 -0.84 11.64 -3.93
CA THR A 123 0.26 10.72 -3.65
C THR A 123 1.54 11.51 -3.47
N TYR A 124 2.31 11.17 -2.47
CA TYR A 124 3.67 11.64 -2.23
C TYR A 124 4.63 10.46 -2.30
N ASN A 125 5.82 10.68 -2.85
CA ASN A 125 6.88 9.68 -2.93
C ASN A 125 8.20 10.25 -2.42
N TRP A 126 8.96 9.40 -1.74
CA TRP A 126 10.30 9.68 -1.21
C TRP A 126 11.23 8.49 -1.48
N ASN A 127 12.52 8.72 -1.38
CA ASN A 127 13.46 7.68 -1.01
C ASN A 127 13.34 7.42 0.49
N TYR A 128 13.79 6.25 0.97
CA TYR A 128 13.55 5.81 2.34
C TYR A 128 14.21 6.72 3.39
N ASP A 129 15.51 6.97 3.27
CA ASP A 129 16.26 7.77 4.24
C ASP A 129 15.79 9.22 4.31
N PRO A 130 15.57 9.95 3.19
CA PRO A 130 14.93 11.26 3.20
C PRO A 130 13.58 11.30 3.90
N PHE A 131 12.75 10.26 3.73
CA PHE A 131 11.47 10.17 4.44
C PHE A 131 11.64 10.06 5.95
N VAL A 132 12.53 9.17 6.42
CA VAL A 132 12.80 8.97 7.86
C VAL A 132 13.38 10.22 8.49
N ASN A 133 14.20 10.97 7.77
CA ASN A 133 14.79 12.24 8.19
C ASN A 133 13.83 13.42 8.14
N GLY A 134 12.57 13.23 7.69
CA GLY A 134 11.57 14.29 7.59
C GLY A 134 11.81 15.28 6.46
N GLU A 135 12.53 14.87 5.43
CA GLU A 135 12.81 15.69 4.26
C GLU A 135 11.58 15.81 3.33
N LYS A 136 11.66 16.75 2.40
CA LYS A 136 10.58 16.97 1.41
C LYS A 136 10.43 15.76 0.49
N PRO A 137 9.20 15.48 -0.01
CA PRO A 137 8.99 14.43 -0.99
C PRO A 137 9.78 14.68 -2.28
N LEU A 138 10.22 13.60 -2.91
CA LEU A 138 10.88 13.61 -4.22
C LEU A 138 9.91 14.07 -5.31
N ASP A 139 8.70 13.53 -5.28
CA ASP A 139 7.61 13.95 -6.15
C ASP A 139 6.24 13.89 -5.43
N TRP A 140 5.26 14.54 -6.04
CA TRP A 140 3.87 14.41 -5.63
C TRP A 140 2.94 14.47 -6.85
N ARG A 141 1.80 13.81 -6.75
CA ARG A 141 0.82 13.76 -7.84
C ARG A 141 -0.59 13.91 -7.29
N SER A 142 -1.40 14.68 -8.01
CA SER A 142 -2.81 14.90 -7.71
C SER A 142 -3.67 14.48 -8.89
N TYR A 143 -4.68 13.66 -8.61
CA TYR A 143 -5.56 13.11 -9.63
C TYR A 143 -7.03 13.43 -9.28
N PRO A 144 -7.62 14.49 -9.82
CA PRO A 144 -9.06 14.62 -9.86
C PRO A 144 -9.64 13.59 -10.85
N THR A 145 -10.71 12.92 -10.47
CA THR A 145 -11.38 11.94 -11.32
C THR A 145 -12.87 12.24 -11.42
N PHE A 146 -13.38 12.14 -12.63
CA PHE A 146 -14.79 12.29 -12.94
C PHE A 146 -15.24 11.07 -13.76
N SER A 147 -16.36 10.46 -13.39
CA SER A 147 -16.92 9.37 -14.19
C SER A 147 -18.44 9.43 -14.20
N PHE A 148 -19.02 9.14 -15.37
CA PHE A 148 -20.46 9.07 -15.61
C PHE A 148 -20.83 7.67 -16.04
N ASN A 149 -21.89 7.12 -15.47
CA ASN A 149 -22.53 5.92 -15.94
C ASN A 149 -23.92 6.30 -16.41
N PHE A 150 -24.23 5.92 -17.63
CA PHE A 150 -25.55 6.13 -18.22
C PHE A 150 -26.39 4.87 -18.08
N LYS A 151 -27.70 5.03 -17.95
CA LYS A 151 -28.63 3.90 -18.01
C LYS A 151 -28.61 3.36 -19.44
N SER A 152 -28.35 2.07 -19.57
CA SER A 152 -28.52 1.38 -20.83
C SER A 152 -30.02 1.14 -21.05
N ASN A 153 -30.61 1.80 -22.03
CA ASN A 153 -31.97 1.52 -22.49
C ASN A 153 -31.88 0.65 -23.76
N PHE A 154 -31.25 -0.52 -23.64
CA PHE A 154 -31.26 -1.53 -24.69
C PHE A 154 -31.96 -2.78 -24.23
#